data_28b18e02d2c0ebf1b8466cc225782c8f
#
_entry.id   28b18e02d2c0ebf1b8466cc225782c8f
#
_cell.length_a   1.000
_cell.length_b   1.000
_cell.length_c   1.000
_cell.angle_alpha   90.00
_cell.angle_beta   90.00
_cell.angle_gamma   90.00
#
_symmetry.space_group_name_H-M   'P 1'
#
loop_
_entity.id
_entity.type
_entity.pdbx_description
1 polymer ?
#
loop_
_entity_poly.entity_id
_entity_poly.type
_entity_poly.pdbx_seq_one_letter_code
_entity_poly.pdbx_strand_id
1 'polypeptide(L)'
;MLKIKLKKNRQNRSTLYLIIVSLFLIQFYNFASLGIAADPVRTDISVSVANDMINDNATYPDLLVLDVRTAEEFSEKHLNNATLIPLAELEGRLAELASYNDTEIIVYCQSGSRSLQASNILVVNNFTKIYNMEGGISAWIAAGYDYWLNEDLVIIDFALPVFLVAIIGIIFVLVLFSKRRWKLGKTY
;
A
#
# COMPACT_ATOMS: atom_id res chain seq x y z
N MET A 1 -23.23 -43.61 -75.88
CA MET A 1 -23.67 -42.40 -75.16
C MET A 1 -23.85 -42.71 -73.71
N LEU A 2 -22.85 -42.43 -72.90
CA LEU A 2 -22.80 -42.75 -71.42
C LEU A 2 -23.43 -41.58 -70.67
N LYS A 3 -24.64 -41.72 -70.08
CA LYS A 3 -25.25 -40.71 -69.20
C LYS A 3 -24.66 -40.86 -67.77
N ILE A 4 -23.69 -40.02 -67.41
CA ILE A 4 -23.24 -39.91 -66.04
C ILE A 4 -24.32 -39.20 -65.22
N LYS A 5 -24.98 -39.96 -64.31
CA LYS A 5 -25.95 -39.46 -63.36
C LYS A 5 -25.18 -38.83 -62.17
N LEU A 6 -25.03 -37.54 -62.16
CA LEU A 6 -24.53 -36.82 -61.00
C LEU A 6 -25.54 -36.91 -59.84
N LYS A 7 -25.33 -37.84 -58.93
CA LYS A 7 -26.12 -37.95 -57.69
C LYS A 7 -25.77 -36.75 -56.83
N LYS A 8 -26.63 -35.74 -56.83
CA LYS A 8 -26.46 -34.51 -56.04
C LYS A 8 -26.47 -34.86 -54.55
N ASN A 9 -25.30 -34.88 -53.98
CA ASN A 9 -25.06 -35.33 -52.60
C ASN A 9 -25.62 -34.25 -51.63
N ARG A 10 -26.93 -34.35 -51.28
CA ARG A 10 -27.60 -33.48 -50.27
C ARG A 10 -27.02 -33.67 -48.86
N GLN A 11 -26.37 -34.80 -48.60
CA GLN A 11 -25.83 -35.18 -47.32
C GLN A 11 -24.57 -34.38 -46.94
N ASN A 12 -23.82 -33.89 -47.90
CA ASN A 12 -22.60 -33.08 -47.62
C ASN A 12 -22.92 -31.63 -47.17
N ARG A 13 -24.08 -31.11 -47.47
CA ARG A 13 -24.45 -29.73 -47.09
C ARG A 13 -24.79 -29.62 -45.59
N SER A 14 -25.52 -30.58 -45.04
CA SER A 14 -25.87 -30.61 -43.62
C SER A 14 -24.65 -30.89 -42.73
N THR A 15 -23.75 -31.79 -43.18
CA THR A 15 -22.50 -32.05 -42.45
C THR A 15 -21.55 -30.83 -42.46
N LEU A 16 -21.46 -30.17 -43.62
CA LEU A 16 -20.65 -28.94 -43.74
C LEU A 16 -21.22 -27.82 -42.85
N TYR A 17 -22.57 -27.70 -42.79
CA TYR A 17 -23.23 -26.71 -41.93
C TYR A 17 -22.98 -26.98 -40.45
N LEU A 18 -23.04 -28.24 -40.01
CA LEU A 18 -22.76 -28.64 -38.65
C LEU A 18 -21.28 -28.38 -38.26
N ILE A 19 -20.33 -28.59 -39.18
CA ILE A 19 -18.89 -28.28 -38.95
C ILE A 19 -18.71 -26.77 -38.82
N ILE A 20 -19.33 -25.95 -39.67
CA ILE A 20 -19.24 -24.49 -39.61
C ILE A 20 -19.81 -23.97 -38.30
N VAL A 21 -20.99 -24.48 -37.90
CA VAL A 21 -21.63 -24.10 -36.62
C VAL A 21 -20.78 -24.52 -35.43
N SER A 22 -20.18 -25.71 -35.43
CA SER A 22 -19.33 -26.15 -34.35
C SER A 22 -18.04 -25.33 -34.26
N LEU A 23 -17.42 -24.95 -35.37
CA LEU A 23 -16.25 -24.05 -35.39
C LEU A 23 -16.62 -22.65 -34.90
N PHE A 24 -17.80 -22.15 -35.24
CA PHE A 24 -18.27 -20.86 -34.76
C PHE A 24 -18.57 -20.87 -33.25
N LEU A 25 -19.14 -21.97 -32.74
CA LEU A 25 -19.36 -22.14 -31.30
C LEU A 25 -18.05 -22.28 -30.53
N ILE A 26 -17.05 -22.96 -31.09
CA ILE A 26 -15.69 -23.06 -30.47
C ILE A 26 -15.01 -21.68 -30.44
N GLN A 27 -15.13 -20.90 -31.52
CA GLN A 27 -14.57 -19.53 -31.52
C GLN A 27 -15.33 -18.62 -30.54
N PHE A 28 -16.67 -18.77 -30.45
CA PHE A 28 -17.47 -17.99 -29.50
C PHE A 28 -17.15 -18.38 -28.05
N TYR A 29 -16.92 -19.66 -27.77
CA TYR A 29 -16.49 -20.15 -26.46
C TYR A 29 -15.10 -19.62 -26.07
N ASN A 30 -14.15 -19.62 -27.01
CA ASN A 30 -12.82 -19.04 -26.78
C ASN A 30 -12.88 -17.51 -26.61
N PHE A 31 -13.80 -16.80 -27.26
CA PHE A 31 -14.01 -15.38 -27.10
C PHE A 31 -14.70 -15.06 -25.74
N ALA A 32 -15.65 -15.88 -25.31
CA ALA A 32 -16.32 -15.74 -24.01
C ALA A 32 -15.42 -16.11 -22.83
N SER A 33 -14.38 -16.91 -23.06
CA SER A 33 -13.36 -17.24 -22.05
C SER A 33 -12.20 -16.23 -21.98
N LEU A 34 -12.16 -15.22 -22.88
CA LEU A 34 -11.37 -14.01 -22.62
C LEU A 34 -12.10 -13.32 -21.45
N GLY A 35 -11.68 -13.67 -20.23
CA GLY A 35 -12.11 -12.96 -19.04
C GLY A 35 -11.93 -11.47 -19.31
N ILE A 36 -12.98 -10.69 -19.15
CA ILE A 36 -12.88 -9.24 -19.12
C ILE A 36 -12.01 -8.98 -17.87
N ALA A 37 -10.68 -8.90 -18.08
CA ALA A 37 -9.81 -8.36 -17.05
C ALA A 37 -10.41 -6.98 -16.72
N ALA A 38 -10.75 -6.76 -15.47
CA ALA A 38 -11.18 -5.44 -15.04
C ALA A 38 -10.08 -4.46 -15.46
N ASP A 39 -10.47 -3.38 -16.13
CA ASP A 39 -9.50 -2.33 -16.44
C ASP A 39 -8.82 -1.90 -15.14
N PRO A 40 -7.49 -1.79 -15.10
CA PRO A 40 -6.78 -1.39 -13.90
C PRO A 40 -7.25 0.01 -13.48
N VAL A 41 -7.86 0.09 -12.31
CA VAL A 41 -8.47 1.32 -11.80
C VAL A 41 -7.81 1.69 -10.47
N ARG A 42 -7.38 2.95 -10.38
CA ARG A 42 -7.05 3.57 -9.10
C ARG A 42 -8.28 4.28 -8.57
N THR A 43 -8.57 4.08 -7.29
CA THR A 43 -9.61 4.80 -6.55
C THR A 43 -8.96 5.59 -5.41
N ASP A 44 -9.23 6.88 -5.34
CA ASP A 44 -8.82 7.70 -4.19
C ASP A 44 -9.85 7.51 -3.07
N ILE A 45 -9.39 7.16 -1.86
CA ILE A 45 -10.23 6.88 -0.70
C ILE A 45 -9.82 7.71 0.50
N SER A 46 -10.78 8.05 1.36
CA SER A 46 -10.50 8.69 2.64
C SER A 46 -9.89 7.72 3.65
N VAL A 47 -9.25 8.24 4.69
CA VAL A 47 -8.73 7.42 5.80
C VAL A 47 -9.82 6.64 6.52
N SER A 48 -11.06 7.14 6.56
CA SER A 48 -12.20 6.42 7.13
C SER A 48 -12.54 5.17 6.31
N VAL A 49 -12.63 5.27 4.99
CA VAL A 49 -12.88 4.13 4.10
C VAL A 49 -11.73 3.12 4.19
N ALA A 50 -10.48 3.61 4.22
CA ALA A 50 -9.31 2.74 4.40
C ALA A 50 -9.36 1.97 5.74
N ASN A 51 -9.75 2.64 6.83
CA ASN A 51 -9.92 2.00 8.13
C ASN A 51 -11.01 0.92 8.12
N ASP A 52 -12.15 1.20 7.48
CA ASP A 52 -13.22 0.22 7.35
C ASP A 52 -12.77 -1.01 6.55
N MET A 53 -12.05 -0.82 5.44
CA MET A 53 -11.50 -1.92 4.63
C MET A 53 -10.48 -2.75 5.41
N ILE A 54 -9.57 -2.13 6.17
CA ILE A 54 -8.53 -2.82 6.96
C ILE A 54 -9.15 -3.68 8.07
N ASN A 55 -10.28 -3.24 8.63
CA ASN A 55 -10.95 -3.95 9.72
C ASN A 55 -11.98 -4.98 9.24
N ASP A 56 -12.31 -5.04 7.95
CA ASP A 56 -13.25 -6.01 7.37
C ASP A 56 -12.52 -7.19 6.70
N ASN A 57 -11.93 -8.06 7.50
CA ASN A 57 -11.28 -9.28 7.02
C ASN A 57 -12.25 -10.28 6.35
N ALA A 58 -13.55 -10.13 6.51
CA ALA A 58 -14.52 -11.01 5.88
C ALA A 58 -14.69 -10.68 4.38
N THR A 59 -14.69 -9.40 4.05
CA THR A 59 -14.80 -8.89 2.68
C THR A 59 -13.43 -8.78 2.00
N TYR A 60 -12.37 -8.44 2.73
CA TYR A 60 -11.02 -8.17 2.23
C TYR A 60 -9.96 -9.07 2.91
N PRO A 61 -10.04 -10.41 2.76
CA PRO A 61 -9.16 -11.34 3.49
C PRO A 61 -7.68 -11.22 3.08
N ASP A 62 -7.41 -10.80 1.85
CA ASP A 62 -6.07 -10.72 1.27
C ASP A 62 -5.62 -9.26 1.03
N LEU A 63 -6.28 -8.28 1.68
CA LEU A 63 -5.95 -6.86 1.53
C LEU A 63 -4.49 -6.59 1.89
N LEU A 64 -3.77 -5.95 0.96
CA LEU A 64 -2.43 -5.46 1.20
C LEU A 64 -2.47 -3.98 1.59
N VAL A 65 -1.80 -3.62 2.68
CA VAL A 65 -1.53 -2.23 3.06
C VAL A 65 -0.08 -1.91 2.70
N LEU A 66 0.14 -1.03 1.72
CA LEU A 66 1.46 -0.70 1.17
C LEU A 66 1.90 0.70 1.60
N ASP A 67 2.99 0.78 2.37
CA ASP A 67 3.67 2.03 2.71
C ASP A 67 4.76 2.33 1.68
N VAL A 68 4.69 3.49 1.05
CA VAL A 68 5.67 3.91 0.05
C VAL A 68 6.57 5.06 0.54
N ARG A 69 6.69 5.21 1.86
CA ARG A 69 7.60 6.16 2.51
C ARG A 69 9.02 5.61 2.57
N THR A 70 9.94 6.33 3.19
CA THR A 70 11.30 5.83 3.43
C THR A 70 11.34 4.83 4.58
N ALA A 71 12.43 4.06 4.67
CA ALA A 71 12.63 3.11 5.75
C ALA A 71 12.71 3.81 7.12
N GLU A 72 13.27 5.02 7.19
CA GLU A 72 13.36 5.83 8.39
C GLU A 72 11.95 6.24 8.87
N GLU A 73 11.12 6.81 7.97
CA GLU A 73 9.73 7.18 8.28
C GLU A 73 8.90 5.98 8.75
N PHE A 74 9.10 4.81 8.13
CA PHE A 74 8.43 3.57 8.50
C PHE A 74 8.88 3.06 9.87
N SER A 75 10.18 3.13 10.17
CA SER A 75 10.74 2.68 11.46
C SER A 75 10.29 3.54 12.64
N GLU A 76 9.90 4.80 12.41
CA GLU A 76 9.34 5.65 13.45
C GLU A 76 7.89 5.29 13.78
N LYS A 77 7.09 5.15 12.75
CA LYS A 77 5.65 4.83 12.86
C LYS A 77 5.10 4.36 11.52
N HIS A 78 4.17 3.42 11.53
CA HIS A 78 3.49 2.93 10.32
C HIS A 78 2.11 2.35 10.66
N LEU A 79 1.25 2.13 9.66
CA LEU A 79 -0.01 1.42 9.87
C LEU A 79 0.27 -0.04 10.23
N ASN A 80 -0.53 -0.60 11.13
CA ASN A 80 -0.39 -2.00 11.54
C ASN A 80 -0.47 -2.93 10.31
N ASN A 81 0.40 -3.94 10.26
CA ASN A 81 0.53 -4.90 9.16
C ASN A 81 0.89 -4.29 7.79
N ALA A 82 1.38 -3.05 7.73
CA ALA A 82 1.83 -2.46 6.48
C ALA A 82 3.12 -3.10 5.97
N THR A 83 3.18 -3.31 4.65
CA THR A 83 4.39 -3.71 3.94
C THR A 83 5.09 -2.46 3.40
N LEU A 84 6.40 -2.36 3.63
CA LEU A 84 7.19 -1.23 3.15
C LEU A 84 7.83 -1.54 1.79
N ILE A 85 7.51 -0.72 0.78
CA ILE A 85 8.30 -0.61 -0.46
C ILE A 85 8.40 0.88 -0.79
N PRO A 86 9.54 1.51 -0.54
CA PRO A 86 9.74 2.93 -0.84
C PRO A 86 9.43 3.26 -2.30
N LEU A 87 8.80 4.40 -2.56
CA LEU A 87 8.42 4.81 -3.92
C LEU A 87 9.60 4.73 -4.91
N ALA A 88 10.81 5.10 -4.46
CA ALA A 88 12.01 5.05 -5.30
C ALA A 88 12.43 3.63 -5.71
N GLU A 89 11.99 2.61 -4.98
CA GLU A 89 12.32 1.20 -5.21
C GLU A 89 11.17 0.44 -5.88
N LEU A 90 9.96 1.00 -5.89
CA LEU A 90 8.73 0.30 -6.24
C LEU A 90 8.80 -0.36 -7.62
N GLU A 91 9.26 0.36 -8.65
CA GLU A 91 9.36 -0.19 -10.01
C GLU A 91 10.30 -1.41 -10.09
N GLY A 92 11.41 -1.39 -9.34
CA GLY A 92 12.35 -2.50 -9.28
C GLY A 92 11.88 -3.70 -8.46
N ARG A 93 10.85 -3.50 -7.62
CA ARG A 93 10.36 -4.49 -6.66
C ARG A 93 8.91 -4.96 -6.94
N LEU A 94 8.35 -4.63 -8.09
CA LEU A 94 6.99 -5.05 -8.48
C LEU A 94 6.78 -6.58 -8.45
N ALA A 95 7.84 -7.35 -8.69
CA ALA A 95 7.77 -8.81 -8.62
C ALA A 95 7.39 -9.34 -7.21
N GLU A 96 7.70 -8.60 -6.15
CA GLU A 96 7.33 -8.95 -4.77
C GLU A 96 5.81 -8.84 -4.55
N LEU A 97 5.14 -8.03 -5.37
CA LEU A 97 3.70 -7.78 -5.31
C LEU A 97 2.90 -8.64 -6.30
N ALA A 98 3.54 -9.53 -7.07
CA ALA A 98 2.90 -10.26 -8.16
C ALA A 98 1.68 -11.11 -7.72
N SER A 99 1.65 -11.60 -6.47
CA SER A 99 0.53 -12.34 -5.90
C SER A 99 -0.70 -11.46 -5.60
N TYR A 100 -0.54 -10.14 -5.63
CA TYR A 100 -1.58 -9.15 -5.32
C TYR A 100 -2.16 -8.45 -6.55
N ASN A 101 -1.87 -8.94 -7.79
CA ASN A 101 -2.33 -8.28 -9.02
C ASN A 101 -3.84 -8.04 -9.08
N ASP A 102 -4.63 -8.98 -8.55
CA ASP A 102 -6.10 -8.96 -8.58
C ASP A 102 -6.72 -8.81 -7.17
N THR A 103 -5.92 -8.48 -6.16
CA THR A 103 -6.37 -8.22 -4.80
C THR A 103 -6.36 -6.71 -4.49
N GLU A 104 -7.09 -6.34 -3.46
CA GLU A 104 -7.16 -4.95 -3.00
C GLU A 104 -5.82 -4.53 -2.39
N ILE A 105 -5.28 -3.39 -2.85
CA ILE A 105 -4.06 -2.77 -2.31
C ILE A 105 -4.38 -1.35 -1.88
N ILE A 106 -4.30 -1.07 -0.58
CA ILE A 106 -4.30 0.30 -0.07
C ILE A 106 -2.88 0.81 -0.08
N VAL A 107 -2.63 1.90 -0.81
CA VAL A 107 -1.33 2.56 -0.90
C VAL A 107 -1.37 3.85 -0.11
N TYR A 108 -0.42 4.04 0.79
CA TYR A 108 -0.31 5.28 1.56
C TYR A 108 1.13 5.79 1.64
N CYS A 109 1.25 7.08 1.94
CA CYS A 109 2.51 7.72 2.28
C CYS A 109 2.29 8.73 3.44
N GLN A 110 3.13 9.76 3.56
CA GLN A 110 2.97 10.77 4.61
C GLN A 110 1.69 11.62 4.42
N SER A 111 1.41 12.11 3.19
CA SER A 111 0.34 13.09 2.91
C SER A 111 -0.51 12.79 1.67
N GLY A 112 -0.30 11.65 1.00
CA GLY A 112 -1.05 11.24 -0.20
C GLY A 112 -0.34 11.48 -1.54
N SER A 113 0.69 12.31 -1.60
CA SER A 113 1.35 12.69 -2.86
C SER A 113 2.23 11.58 -3.46
N ARG A 114 3.06 10.92 -2.65
CA ARG A 114 3.89 9.78 -3.08
C ARG A 114 3.04 8.54 -3.37
N SER A 115 2.00 8.30 -2.57
CA SER A 115 1.08 7.17 -2.79
C SER A 115 0.26 7.32 -4.06
N LEU A 116 -0.09 8.54 -4.46
CA LEU A 116 -0.70 8.83 -5.76
C LEU A 116 0.21 8.40 -6.92
N GLN A 117 1.51 8.70 -6.85
CA GLN A 117 2.49 8.29 -7.85
C GLN A 117 2.67 6.77 -7.86
N ALA A 118 2.83 6.15 -6.69
CA ALA A 118 2.93 4.72 -6.54
C ALA A 118 1.71 3.98 -7.09
N SER A 119 0.51 4.47 -6.80
CA SER A 119 -0.74 3.92 -7.32
C SER A 119 -0.79 3.94 -8.85
N ASN A 120 -0.32 5.02 -9.48
CA ASN A 120 -0.23 5.09 -10.94
C ASN A 120 0.77 4.07 -11.50
N ILE A 121 1.93 3.88 -10.84
CA ILE A 121 2.91 2.84 -11.22
C ILE A 121 2.26 1.45 -11.16
N LEU A 122 1.51 1.13 -10.11
CA LEU A 122 0.84 -0.16 -9.96
C LEU A 122 -0.22 -0.36 -11.07
N VAL A 123 -1.05 0.64 -11.35
CA VAL A 123 -2.07 0.58 -12.41
C VAL A 123 -1.45 0.31 -13.79
N VAL A 124 -0.37 1.02 -14.17
CA VAL A 124 0.31 0.77 -15.45
C VAL A 124 0.98 -0.60 -15.53
N ASN A 125 1.23 -1.24 -14.39
CA ASN A 125 1.78 -2.60 -14.29
C ASN A 125 0.70 -3.67 -14.03
N ASN A 126 -0.56 -3.38 -14.41
CA ASN A 126 -1.71 -4.29 -14.40
C ASN A 126 -2.18 -4.76 -13.01
N PHE A 127 -1.93 -3.99 -11.96
CA PHE A 127 -2.62 -4.19 -10.69
C PHE A 127 -4.04 -3.59 -10.80
N THR A 128 -5.07 -4.37 -10.49
CA THR A 128 -6.45 -4.06 -10.90
C THR A 128 -7.26 -3.31 -9.83
N LYS A 129 -6.90 -3.43 -8.54
CA LYS A 129 -7.70 -2.91 -7.42
C LYS A 129 -6.85 -2.04 -6.49
N ILE A 130 -6.52 -0.84 -6.94
CA ILE A 130 -5.61 0.08 -6.23
C ILE A 130 -6.40 1.20 -5.57
N TYR A 131 -6.18 1.36 -4.27
CA TYR A 131 -6.79 2.37 -3.43
C TYR A 131 -5.71 3.32 -2.89
N ASN A 132 -5.69 4.57 -3.36
CA ASN A 132 -4.80 5.59 -2.83
C ASN A 132 -5.45 6.25 -1.62
N MET A 133 -4.85 6.13 -0.44
CA MET A 133 -5.33 6.75 0.79
C MET A 133 -4.94 8.23 0.84
N GLU A 134 -5.94 9.11 0.61
CA GLU A 134 -5.77 10.56 0.66
C GLU A 134 -5.37 11.05 2.06
N GLY A 135 -4.49 12.05 2.11
CA GLY A 135 -3.97 12.59 3.37
C GLY A 135 -2.94 11.70 4.07
N GLY A 136 -2.77 10.44 3.63
CA GLY A 136 -1.76 9.51 4.12
C GLY A 136 -1.82 9.26 5.62
N ILE A 137 -0.69 8.83 6.20
CA ILE A 137 -0.59 8.55 7.65
C ILE A 137 -0.84 9.80 8.51
N SER A 138 -0.61 11.01 7.99
CA SER A 138 -0.90 12.24 8.73
C SER A 138 -2.39 12.38 9.00
N ALA A 139 -3.25 12.17 8.01
CA ALA A 139 -4.70 12.21 8.19
C ALA A 139 -5.21 11.02 9.01
N TRP A 140 -4.60 9.84 8.86
CA TRP A 140 -4.91 8.65 9.66
C TRP A 140 -4.72 8.90 11.16
N ILE A 141 -3.58 9.45 11.56
CA ILE A 141 -3.28 9.81 12.95
C ILE A 141 -4.21 10.92 13.44
N ALA A 142 -4.47 11.94 12.61
CA ALA A 142 -5.38 13.03 12.97
C ALA A 142 -6.83 12.56 13.19
N ALA A 143 -7.25 11.48 12.52
CA ALA A 143 -8.53 10.83 12.73
C ALA A 143 -8.58 9.95 14.00
N GLY A 144 -7.45 9.73 14.67
CA GLY A 144 -7.35 8.95 15.90
C GLY A 144 -7.34 7.44 15.69
N TYR A 145 -7.01 6.96 14.49
CA TYR A 145 -6.91 5.53 14.21
C TYR A 145 -5.57 4.93 14.70
N ASP A 146 -5.58 3.65 15.06
CA ASP A 146 -4.43 2.93 15.59
C ASP A 146 -3.32 2.77 14.55
N TYR A 147 -2.08 2.94 15.01
CA TYR A 147 -0.88 2.75 14.22
C TYR A 147 0.27 2.24 15.11
N TRP A 148 1.26 1.60 14.51
CA TRP A 148 2.47 1.23 15.22
C TRP A 148 3.38 2.46 15.41
N LEU A 149 3.94 2.60 16.62
CA LEU A 149 4.87 3.67 17.00
C LEU A 149 6.10 3.07 17.67
N ASN A 150 7.27 3.53 17.29
CA ASN A 150 8.52 3.17 17.99
C ASN A 150 8.63 3.95 19.29
N GLU A 151 8.30 3.31 20.42
CA GLU A 151 8.32 3.93 21.74
C GLU A 151 9.74 4.33 22.18
N ASP A 152 10.80 3.65 21.71
CA ASP A 152 12.19 3.98 22.06
C ASP A 152 12.57 5.39 21.58
N LEU A 153 12.07 5.84 20.43
CA LEU A 153 12.31 7.20 19.92
C LEU A 153 11.57 8.26 20.74
N VAL A 154 10.39 7.95 21.25
CA VAL A 154 9.59 8.87 22.07
C VAL A 154 10.26 9.13 23.42
N ILE A 155 10.87 8.11 24.03
CA ILE A 155 11.56 8.24 25.33
C ILE A 155 12.78 9.17 25.23
N ILE A 156 13.50 9.13 24.13
CA ILE A 156 14.70 9.97 23.92
C ILE A 156 14.31 11.45 23.84
N ASP A 157 13.22 11.78 23.18
CA ASP A 157 12.75 13.17 23.01
C ASP A 157 12.34 13.83 24.34
N PHE A 158 11.79 13.06 25.29
CA PHE A 158 11.40 13.57 26.61
C PHE A 158 12.53 13.51 27.63
N ALA A 159 13.44 12.54 27.55
CA ALA A 159 14.49 12.34 28.54
C ALA A 159 15.59 13.40 28.44
N LEU A 160 16.01 13.77 27.23
CA LEU A 160 17.10 14.75 27.01
C LEU A 160 16.86 16.12 27.68
N PRO A 161 15.73 16.80 27.49
CA PRO A 161 15.47 18.09 28.12
C PRO A 161 15.38 17.98 29.64
N VAL A 162 14.83 16.89 30.19
CA VAL A 162 14.71 16.67 31.63
C VAL A 162 16.12 16.51 32.28
N PHE A 163 17.00 15.71 31.65
CA PHE A 163 18.39 15.56 32.11
C PHE A 163 19.16 16.89 32.03
N LEU A 164 18.97 17.66 30.96
CA LEU A 164 19.64 18.94 30.80
C LEU A 164 19.23 19.95 31.87
N VAL A 165 17.93 20.03 32.20
CA VAL A 165 17.41 20.89 33.28
C VAL A 165 17.94 20.45 34.64
N ALA A 166 18.01 19.14 34.90
CA ALA A 166 18.59 18.62 36.16
C ALA A 166 20.06 18.96 36.28
N ILE A 167 20.87 18.81 35.22
CA ILE A 167 22.31 19.15 35.23
C ILE A 167 22.49 20.66 35.47
N ILE A 168 21.72 21.52 34.81
CA ILE A 168 21.79 22.98 35.01
C ILE A 168 21.42 23.34 36.44
N GLY A 169 20.41 22.69 37.01
CA GLY A 169 20.04 22.86 38.42
C GLY A 169 21.16 22.49 39.39
N ILE A 170 21.82 21.35 39.16
CA ILE A 170 22.95 20.91 39.98
C ILE A 170 24.12 21.90 39.88
N ILE A 171 24.49 22.34 38.68
CA ILE A 171 25.55 23.33 38.47
C ILE A 171 25.24 24.63 39.20
N PHE A 172 23.99 25.10 39.12
CA PHE A 172 23.55 26.32 39.80
C PHE A 172 23.71 26.21 41.33
N VAL A 173 23.27 25.10 41.89
CA VAL A 173 23.44 24.82 43.33
C VAL A 173 24.94 24.80 43.73
N LEU A 174 25.79 24.14 42.96
CA LEU A 174 27.24 24.09 43.22
C LEU A 174 27.90 25.48 43.18
N VAL A 175 27.46 26.32 42.21
CA VAL A 175 27.95 27.72 42.12
C VAL A 175 27.51 28.54 43.33
N LEU A 176 26.30 28.37 43.82
CA LEU A 176 25.80 29.06 45.01
C LEU A 176 26.59 28.62 46.27
N PHE A 177 26.85 27.31 46.40
CA PHE A 177 27.65 26.79 47.51
C PHE A 177 29.11 27.29 47.47
N SER A 178 29.74 27.35 46.30
CA SER A 178 31.09 27.86 46.14
C SER A 178 31.19 29.35 46.51
N LYS A 179 30.19 30.18 46.10
CA LYS A 179 30.12 31.59 46.48
C LYS A 179 29.92 31.79 47.99
N ARG A 180 29.16 30.91 48.67
CA ARG A 180 29.01 30.96 50.13
C ARG A 180 30.31 30.64 50.86
N ARG A 181 31.04 29.61 50.45
CA ARG A 181 32.36 29.26 51.04
C ARG A 181 33.36 30.38 50.89
N TRP A 182 33.36 31.10 49.79
CA TRP A 182 34.28 32.21 49.54
C TRP A 182 34.01 33.43 50.43
N LYS A 183 32.75 33.66 50.83
CA LYS A 183 32.39 34.71 51.78
C LYS A 183 32.78 34.37 53.22
N LEU A 184 32.75 33.11 53.65
CA LEU A 184 33.10 32.66 54.98
C LEU A 184 34.63 32.59 55.21
N GLY A 185 35.43 32.45 54.15
CA GLY A 185 36.93 32.41 54.24
C GLY A 185 37.61 33.79 54.27
N LYS A 186 36.83 34.91 54.20
CA LYS A 186 37.39 36.28 54.28
C LYS A 186 37.18 36.95 55.61
N THR A 187 36.72 36.24 56.65
CA THR A 187 36.46 36.76 57.99
C THR A 187 37.51 36.35 59.04
N TYR A 188 38.80 36.09 58.62
CA TYR A 188 39.91 35.91 59.47
C TYR A 188 41.07 36.80 59.04
#